data_5f7da0cf96ff8ed8b7fba58faa167073
#
_entry.id   5f7da0cf96ff8ed8b7fba58faa167073
#
_cell.length_a   1.000
_cell.length_b   1.000
_cell.length_c   1.000
_cell.angle_alpha   90.00
_cell.angle_beta   90.00
_cell.angle_gamma   90.00
#
_symmetry.space_group_name_H-M   'P 1'
#
loop_
_entity.id
_entity.type
_entity.pdbx_description
1 polymer ?
#
loop_
_entity_poly.entity_id
_entity_poly.type
_entity_poly.pdbx_seq_one_letter_code
_entity_poly.pdbx_strand_id
1 'polypeptide(L)'
;SMRNDASNRFGQDQNKSFDPTYSFGASWNVAQEPWLQNISNIINQFNLRASYGIQGNAVNSISPELILRMDEIKPYYGDYMSKISRIPNPHLSWERTKTWNFGLDIQVIRWISMNIEYYTKKSNNIVNQSIALEYGRVGTEVNGGRVVNSGVEYTLNITPIRTKDW
;
A
#
# COMPACT_ATOMS: atom_id res chain seq x y z
N SER A 1 -4.14 6.91 -13.42
CA SER A 1 -2.96 7.76 -13.21
C SER A 1 -1.68 6.93 -13.23
N MET A 2 -0.59 7.56 -13.58
CA MET A 2 0.73 6.93 -13.60
C MET A 2 1.75 7.94 -13.06
N ARG A 3 2.62 7.48 -12.16
CA ARG A 3 3.72 8.26 -11.61
C ARG A 3 4.97 7.38 -11.57
N ASN A 4 6.12 7.95 -11.83
CA ASN A 4 7.40 7.28 -11.73
C ASN A 4 8.27 8.02 -10.72
N ASP A 5 8.65 7.33 -9.65
CA ASP A 5 9.50 7.85 -8.60
C ASP A 5 10.87 7.19 -8.68
N ALA A 6 11.93 7.93 -8.38
CA ALA A 6 13.29 7.45 -8.38
C ALA A 6 13.96 7.73 -7.04
N SER A 7 14.79 6.80 -6.58
CA SER A 7 15.63 6.97 -5.41
C SER A 7 17.01 6.36 -5.64
N ASN A 8 18.05 7.09 -5.28
CA ASN A 8 19.42 6.60 -5.28
C ASN A 8 19.79 5.78 -4.03
N ARG A 9 18.85 5.62 -3.08
CA ARG A 9 19.07 4.91 -1.82
C ARG A 9 18.94 3.40 -1.93
N PHE A 10 18.20 2.91 -2.92
CA PHE A 10 17.96 1.49 -3.11
C PHE A 10 18.60 1.01 -4.40
N GLY A 11 19.51 0.07 -4.22
CA GLY A 11 20.05 -0.71 -5.30
C GLY A 11 21.24 -0.08 -6.01
N GLN A 12 22.36 -0.78 -5.97
CA GLN A 12 23.43 -0.66 -6.98
C GLN A 12 22.90 -1.11 -8.36
N ASP A 13 21.76 -1.76 -8.39
CA ASP A 13 21.05 -2.20 -9.58
C ASP A 13 20.17 -1.05 -10.08
N GLN A 14 20.51 -0.47 -11.23
CA GLN A 14 19.75 0.63 -11.84
C GLN A 14 18.26 0.32 -12.02
N ASN A 15 17.92 -0.95 -12.19
CA ASN A 15 16.54 -1.40 -12.33
C ASN A 15 15.70 -1.25 -11.05
N LYS A 16 16.35 -1.08 -9.90
CA LYS A 16 15.69 -0.91 -8.59
C LYS A 16 15.64 0.54 -8.13
N SER A 17 16.30 1.45 -8.85
CA SER A 17 16.26 2.88 -8.56
C SER A 17 14.93 3.51 -8.92
N PHE A 18 14.19 2.89 -9.84
CA PHE A 18 12.88 3.37 -10.31
C PHE A 18 11.77 2.45 -9.84
N ASP A 19 10.74 3.01 -9.25
CA ASP A 19 9.54 2.28 -8.88
C ASP A 19 8.29 2.96 -9.47
N PRO A 20 7.77 2.44 -10.59
CA PRO A 20 6.57 3.00 -11.20
C PRO A 20 5.36 2.72 -10.34
N THR A 21 4.63 3.77 -9.99
CA THR A 21 3.35 3.70 -9.33
C THR A 21 2.25 3.99 -10.34
N TYR A 22 1.20 3.19 -10.34
CA TYR A 22 0.09 3.38 -11.24
C TYR A 22 -1.22 2.93 -10.62
N SER A 23 -2.29 3.55 -11.09
CA SER A 23 -3.64 3.15 -10.73
C SER A 23 -4.56 3.19 -11.94
N PHE A 24 -5.42 2.19 -12.03
CA PHE A 24 -6.49 2.07 -13.00
C PHE A 24 -7.81 1.97 -12.25
N GLY A 25 -8.82 2.65 -12.75
CA GLY A 25 -10.17 2.58 -12.22
C GLY A 25 -11.18 2.58 -13.35
N ALA A 26 -12.22 1.79 -13.18
CA ALA A 26 -13.38 1.74 -14.06
C ALA A 26 -14.64 1.91 -13.21
N SER A 27 -15.62 2.60 -13.76
CA SER A 27 -16.94 2.76 -13.20
C SER A 27 -17.99 2.54 -14.30
N TRP A 28 -19.00 1.74 -13.97
CA TRP A 28 -20.09 1.45 -14.89
C TRP A 28 -21.41 1.82 -14.23
N ASN A 29 -22.14 2.74 -14.87
CA ASN A 29 -23.48 3.10 -14.45
C ASN A 29 -24.51 2.16 -15.10
N VAL A 30 -24.80 1.09 -14.42
CA VAL A 30 -25.71 0.04 -14.89
C VAL A 30 -27.15 0.53 -14.99
N ALA A 31 -27.54 1.52 -14.16
CA ALA A 31 -28.91 2.07 -14.15
C ALA A 31 -29.27 2.77 -15.49
N GLN A 32 -28.28 3.19 -16.26
CA GLN A 32 -28.50 3.86 -17.56
C GLN A 32 -28.63 2.89 -18.74
N GLU A 33 -28.44 1.58 -18.51
CA GLU A 33 -28.52 0.58 -19.55
C GLU A 33 -29.96 0.34 -20.03
N PRO A 34 -30.21 0.20 -21.34
CA PRO A 34 -31.56 0.07 -21.90
C PRO A 34 -32.38 -1.07 -21.32
N TRP A 35 -31.73 -2.17 -20.96
CA TRP A 35 -32.37 -3.36 -20.40
C TRP A 35 -32.84 -3.16 -18.94
N LEU A 36 -32.30 -2.15 -18.23
CA LEU A 36 -32.68 -1.82 -16.86
C LEU A 36 -33.72 -0.68 -16.79
N GLN A 37 -33.98 0.01 -17.89
CA GLN A 37 -34.92 1.15 -17.94
C GLN A 37 -36.33 0.79 -17.44
N ASN A 38 -36.78 -0.46 -17.60
CA ASN A 38 -38.09 -0.91 -17.12
C ASN A 38 -38.23 -0.89 -15.59
N ILE A 39 -37.13 -0.91 -14.84
CA ILE A 39 -37.09 -0.85 -13.38
C ILE A 39 -36.46 0.43 -12.83
N SER A 40 -36.23 1.42 -13.69
CA SER A 40 -35.68 2.72 -13.31
C SER A 40 -36.52 3.49 -12.28
N ASN A 41 -37.82 3.20 -12.22
CA ASN A 41 -38.75 3.75 -11.20
C ASN A 41 -38.43 3.24 -9.79
N ILE A 42 -37.79 2.09 -9.66
CA ILE A 42 -37.43 1.45 -8.39
C ILE A 42 -35.93 1.64 -8.10
N ILE A 43 -35.07 1.46 -9.09
CA ILE A 43 -33.63 1.60 -8.94
C ILE A 43 -33.18 2.90 -9.58
N ASN A 44 -32.94 3.90 -8.74
CA ASN A 44 -32.53 5.24 -9.21
C ASN A 44 -31.03 5.31 -9.53
N GLN A 45 -30.24 4.50 -8.86
CA GLN A 45 -28.79 4.43 -9.07
C GLN A 45 -28.31 3.00 -8.90
N PHE A 46 -27.48 2.56 -9.84
CA PHE A 46 -26.78 1.28 -9.76
C PHE A 46 -25.42 1.44 -10.44
N ASN A 47 -24.39 1.66 -9.62
CA ASN A 47 -23.02 1.85 -10.10
C ASN A 47 -22.14 0.73 -9.61
N LEU A 48 -21.37 0.17 -10.53
CA LEU A 48 -20.26 -0.73 -10.25
C LEU A 48 -18.95 0.01 -10.41
N ARG A 49 -18.05 -0.14 -9.45
CA ARG A 49 -16.72 0.45 -9.47
C ARG A 49 -15.68 -0.64 -9.25
N ALA A 50 -14.61 -0.58 -10.00
CA ALA A 50 -13.44 -1.43 -9.79
C ALA A 50 -12.18 -0.58 -9.93
N SER A 51 -11.23 -0.76 -9.02
CA SER A 51 -9.94 -0.11 -9.14
C SER A 51 -8.80 -1.03 -8.70
N TYR A 52 -7.67 -0.82 -9.34
CA TYR A 52 -6.41 -1.49 -9.05
C TYR A 52 -5.29 -0.48 -9.00
N GLY A 53 -4.43 -0.57 -8.00
CA GLY A 53 -3.27 0.31 -7.88
C GLY A 53 -2.05 -0.42 -7.34
N ILE A 54 -0.88 0.04 -7.77
CA ILE A 54 0.41 -0.30 -7.18
C ILE A 54 1.02 0.99 -6.66
N GLN A 55 1.49 0.93 -5.42
CA GLN A 55 2.17 2.04 -4.75
C GLN A 55 3.50 1.55 -4.18
N GLY A 56 4.58 2.29 -4.47
CA GLY A 56 5.90 2.11 -3.88
C GLY A 56 6.09 3.05 -2.69
N ASN A 57 6.89 2.62 -1.72
CA ASN A 57 7.33 3.42 -0.59
C ASN A 57 8.83 3.23 -0.36
N ALA A 58 9.59 4.32 -0.49
CA ALA A 58 11.01 4.33 -0.16
C ALA A 58 11.20 4.56 1.33
N VAL A 59 11.71 3.57 2.04
CA VAL A 59 11.99 3.69 3.48
C VAL A 59 13.30 4.46 3.68
N ASN A 60 13.19 5.75 3.98
CA ASN A 60 14.33 6.67 4.07
C ASN A 60 15.30 6.39 5.22
N SER A 61 14.89 5.64 6.24
CA SER A 61 15.75 5.26 7.39
C SER A 61 16.68 4.09 7.11
N ILE A 62 16.52 3.42 5.96
CA ILE A 62 17.25 2.21 5.60
C ILE A 62 18.17 2.51 4.41
N SER A 63 19.41 1.99 4.45
CA SER A 63 20.37 2.06 3.36
C SER A 63 20.89 0.67 3.04
N PRO A 64 21.11 0.32 1.76
CA PRO A 64 21.71 -0.95 1.36
C PRO A 64 23.22 -1.03 1.63
N GLU A 65 23.84 0.05 2.08
CA GLU A 65 25.29 0.18 2.24
C GLU A 65 25.77 -0.33 3.60
N LEU A 66 27.07 -0.69 3.64
CA LEU A 66 27.78 -0.97 4.89
C LEU A 66 27.89 0.31 5.71
N ILE A 67 27.42 0.29 6.95
CA ILE A 67 27.60 1.39 7.88
C ILE A 67 28.46 0.90 9.05
N LEU A 68 29.59 1.57 9.26
CA LEU A 68 30.45 1.40 10.41
C LEU A 68 30.16 2.52 11.42
N ARG A 69 30.09 2.18 12.68
CA ARG A 69 30.05 3.14 13.78
C ARG A 69 31.39 3.11 14.49
N MET A 70 32.01 4.26 14.64
CA MET A 70 33.19 4.40 15.50
C MET A 70 32.74 4.37 16.95
N ASP A 71 33.35 3.50 17.74
CA ASP A 71 33.21 3.48 19.20
C ASP A 71 34.20 4.49 19.82
N GLU A 72 34.01 4.74 21.12
CA GLU A 72 34.95 5.52 21.90
C GLU A 72 36.33 4.88 21.93
N ILE A 73 37.36 5.72 22.08
CA ILE A 73 38.73 5.26 22.26
C ILE A 73 38.77 4.30 23.44
N LYS A 74 39.28 3.10 23.21
CA LYS A 74 39.50 2.15 24.30
C LYS A 74 40.76 2.55 25.07
N PRO A 75 40.67 2.91 26.37
CA PRO A 75 41.78 3.44 27.13
C PRO A 75 43.02 2.55 27.14
N TYR A 76 42.84 1.24 26.96
CA TYR A 76 43.91 0.27 26.97
C TYR A 76 44.75 0.21 25.70
N TYR A 77 44.15 0.58 24.54
CA TYR A 77 44.84 0.44 23.25
C TYR A 77 45.15 1.77 22.58
N GLY A 78 44.56 2.86 23.07
CA GLY A 78 44.72 4.19 22.46
C GLY A 78 44.12 4.34 21.06
N ASP A 79 43.44 3.28 20.56
CA ASP A 79 42.93 3.23 19.19
C ASP A 79 41.40 3.28 19.18
N TYR A 80 40.86 3.77 18.04
CA TYR A 80 39.43 3.72 17.75
C TYR A 80 39.06 2.32 17.31
N MET A 81 38.01 1.78 17.94
CA MET A 81 37.37 0.55 17.46
C MET A 81 36.14 0.91 16.66
N SER A 82 35.96 0.31 15.52
CA SER A 82 34.74 0.44 14.73
C SER A 82 33.91 -0.85 14.82
N LYS A 83 32.60 -0.68 14.94
CA LYS A 83 31.62 -1.77 14.87
C LYS A 83 30.79 -1.66 13.62
N ILE A 84 30.47 -2.81 13.04
CA ILE A 84 29.50 -2.88 11.95
C ILE A 84 28.14 -2.47 12.51
N SER A 85 27.65 -1.33 12.09
CA SER A 85 26.29 -0.86 12.43
C SER A 85 25.24 -1.42 11.48
N ARG A 86 25.62 -1.61 10.22
CA ARG A 86 24.75 -2.20 9.20
C ARG A 86 25.53 -3.04 8.21
N ILE A 87 25.01 -4.23 7.88
CA ILE A 87 25.56 -5.11 6.85
C ILE A 87 24.96 -4.68 5.51
N PRO A 88 25.74 -4.64 4.43
CA PRO A 88 25.24 -4.26 3.11
C PRO A 88 24.22 -5.29 2.61
N ASN A 89 23.12 -4.82 2.04
CA ASN A 89 22.16 -5.65 1.33
C ASN A 89 21.81 -5.03 -0.02
N PRO A 90 22.56 -5.35 -1.09
CA PRO A 90 22.34 -4.80 -2.43
C PRO A 90 20.99 -5.24 -3.03
N HIS A 91 20.34 -6.28 -2.48
CA HIS A 91 19.05 -6.77 -2.95
C HIS A 91 17.86 -6.03 -2.33
N LEU A 92 18.13 -5.07 -1.44
CA LEU A 92 17.08 -4.29 -0.82
C LEU A 92 16.33 -3.45 -1.87
N SER A 93 15.02 -3.50 -1.86
CA SER A 93 14.15 -2.79 -2.79
C SER A 93 13.03 -2.06 -2.05
N TRP A 94 12.33 -1.19 -2.77
CA TRP A 94 11.18 -0.45 -2.25
C TRP A 94 10.12 -1.40 -1.69
N GLU A 95 9.44 -0.94 -0.65
CA GLU A 95 8.20 -1.58 -0.21
C GLU A 95 7.12 -1.36 -1.26
N ARG A 96 6.39 -2.41 -1.60
CA ARG A 96 5.32 -2.35 -2.60
C ARG A 96 3.99 -2.76 -2.02
N THR A 97 2.99 -1.94 -2.28
CA THR A 97 1.61 -2.22 -1.92
C THR A 97 0.75 -2.32 -3.18
N LYS A 98 0.06 -3.46 -3.32
CA LYS A 98 -0.94 -3.69 -4.36
C LYS A 98 -2.32 -3.63 -3.72
N THR A 99 -3.20 -2.81 -4.29
CA THR A 99 -4.55 -2.60 -3.77
C THR A 99 -5.58 -2.92 -4.86
N TRP A 100 -6.58 -3.70 -4.52
CA TRP A 100 -7.78 -3.92 -5.30
C TRP A 100 -8.97 -3.39 -4.51
N ASN A 101 -9.83 -2.63 -5.16
CA ASN A 101 -11.10 -2.19 -4.60
C ASN A 101 -12.23 -2.48 -5.59
N PHE A 102 -13.33 -2.98 -5.06
CA PHE A 102 -14.58 -3.19 -5.78
C PHE A 102 -15.68 -2.50 -5.00
N GLY A 103 -16.45 -1.65 -5.65
CA GLY A 103 -17.54 -0.90 -5.05
C GLY A 103 -18.84 -1.14 -5.79
N LEU A 104 -19.93 -1.17 -5.05
CA LEU A 104 -21.28 -1.28 -5.51
C LEU A 104 -22.12 -0.20 -4.82
N ASP A 105 -22.66 0.72 -5.60
CA ASP A 105 -23.61 1.74 -5.12
C ASP A 105 -24.99 1.45 -5.68
N ILE A 106 -25.96 1.24 -4.82
CA ILE A 106 -27.34 1.04 -5.19
C ILE A 106 -28.21 2.07 -4.47
N GLN A 107 -29.09 2.74 -5.20
CA GLN A 107 -30.17 3.52 -4.63
C GLN A 107 -31.50 2.92 -5.09
N VAL A 108 -32.20 2.33 -4.13
CA VAL A 108 -33.53 1.76 -4.33
C VAL A 108 -34.55 2.74 -3.77
N ILE A 109 -35.48 3.15 -4.63
CA ILE A 109 -36.44 4.19 -4.24
C ILE A 109 -35.67 5.41 -3.68
N ARG A 110 -36.18 6.59 -3.72
CA ARG A 110 -35.41 7.82 -3.34
C ARG A 110 -34.95 7.87 -1.87
N TRP A 111 -35.26 6.88 -1.07
CA TRP A 111 -35.08 6.90 0.39
C TRP A 111 -34.05 5.91 0.92
N ILE A 112 -33.69 4.91 0.13
CA ILE A 112 -32.75 3.87 0.55
C ILE A 112 -31.56 3.88 -0.39
N SER A 113 -30.39 4.16 0.15
CA SER A 113 -29.13 3.98 -0.57
C SER A 113 -28.19 3.06 0.18
N MET A 114 -27.54 2.20 -0.57
CA MET A 114 -26.62 1.20 -0.07
C MET A 114 -25.31 1.31 -0.82
N ASN A 115 -24.22 1.31 -0.08
CA ASN A 115 -22.88 1.20 -0.61
C ASN A 115 -22.23 -0.05 -0.01
N ILE A 116 -21.62 -0.87 -0.86
CA ILE A 116 -20.85 -2.03 -0.45
C ILE A 116 -19.47 -1.89 -1.10
N GLU A 117 -18.43 -1.94 -0.30
CA GLU A 117 -17.05 -1.90 -0.78
C GLU A 117 -16.28 -3.12 -0.29
N TYR A 118 -15.63 -3.82 -1.21
CA TYR A 118 -14.65 -4.86 -0.92
C TYR A 118 -13.27 -4.38 -1.29
N TYR A 119 -12.32 -4.49 -0.37
CA TYR A 119 -10.94 -4.16 -0.65
C TYR A 119 -10.00 -5.29 -0.25
N THR A 120 -8.89 -5.39 -0.96
CA THR A 120 -7.74 -6.19 -0.56
C THR A 120 -6.46 -5.45 -0.85
N LYS A 121 -5.62 -5.35 0.17
CA LYS A 121 -4.33 -4.66 0.14
C LYS A 121 -3.24 -5.64 0.52
N LYS A 122 -2.27 -5.83 -0.39
CA LYS A 122 -1.10 -6.71 -0.18
C LYS A 122 0.15 -5.85 -0.19
N SER A 123 0.86 -5.81 0.93
CA SER A 123 2.11 -5.07 1.08
C SER A 123 3.28 -6.03 1.28
N ASN A 124 4.37 -5.77 0.57
CA ASN A 124 5.66 -6.39 0.82
C ASN A 124 6.55 -5.34 1.50
N ASN A 125 6.93 -5.62 2.72
CA ASN A 125 7.62 -4.66 3.58
C ASN A 125 9.04 -5.11 3.87
N ILE A 126 9.89 -4.15 4.23
CA ILE A 126 11.23 -4.42 4.75
C ILE A 126 11.11 -4.76 6.23
N VAL A 127 11.74 -5.84 6.63
CA VAL A 127 11.76 -6.32 8.02
C VAL A 127 13.19 -6.56 8.47
N ASN A 128 13.41 -6.50 9.77
CA ASN A 128 14.67 -6.89 10.36
C ASN A 128 14.67 -8.40 10.58
N GLN A 129 15.59 -9.10 9.92
CA GLN A 129 15.79 -10.55 10.08
C GLN A 129 16.96 -10.81 10.99
N SER A 130 16.78 -11.67 11.98
CA SER A 130 17.86 -12.14 12.84
C SER A 130 18.89 -12.92 12.03
N ILE A 131 20.16 -12.65 12.30
CA ILE A 131 21.30 -13.35 11.71
C ILE A 131 22.14 -13.96 12.80
N ALA A 132 23.02 -14.91 12.42
CA ALA A 132 23.90 -15.56 13.35
C ALA A 132 24.85 -14.56 14.04
N LEU A 133 25.13 -14.78 15.31
CA LEU A 133 25.95 -13.86 16.13
C LEU A 133 27.40 -13.74 15.64
N GLU A 134 27.88 -14.72 14.89
CA GLU A 134 29.20 -14.75 14.29
C GLU A 134 29.44 -13.58 13.31
N TYR A 135 28.37 -12.99 12.77
CA TYR A 135 28.45 -11.78 11.95
C TYR A 135 28.62 -10.48 12.76
N GLY A 136 28.68 -10.57 14.10
CA GLY A 136 28.86 -9.43 14.98
C GLY A 136 27.62 -8.52 15.09
N ARG A 137 26.46 -8.98 14.63
CA ARG A 137 25.17 -8.28 14.67
C ARG A 137 24.01 -9.23 14.96
N VAL A 138 22.93 -8.64 15.47
CA VAL A 138 21.71 -9.39 15.79
C VAL A 138 20.75 -9.48 14.62
N GLY A 139 20.84 -8.58 13.62
CA GLY A 139 19.92 -8.58 12.51
C GLY A 139 20.37 -7.78 11.29
N THR A 140 19.69 -7.99 10.18
CA THR A 140 19.84 -7.27 8.92
C THR A 140 18.46 -7.00 8.30
N GLU A 141 18.37 -5.94 7.51
CA GLU A 141 17.14 -5.57 6.82
C GLU A 141 16.98 -6.37 5.53
N VAL A 142 15.79 -6.94 5.31
CA VAL A 142 15.43 -7.73 4.12
C VAL A 142 14.02 -7.41 3.66
N ASN A 143 13.76 -7.57 2.36
CA ASN A 143 12.40 -7.52 1.81
C ASN A 143 11.69 -8.86 2.05
N GLY A 144 11.30 -9.13 3.29
CA GLY A 144 10.74 -10.42 3.70
C GLY A 144 9.36 -10.34 4.37
N GLY A 145 8.93 -9.14 4.76
CA GLY A 145 7.63 -8.93 5.37
C GLY A 145 6.50 -8.94 4.35
N ARG A 146 5.45 -9.71 4.59
CA ARG A 146 4.22 -9.69 3.80
C ARG A 146 3.02 -9.44 4.69
N VAL A 147 2.28 -8.40 4.39
CA VAL A 147 1.02 -8.07 5.07
C VAL A 147 -0.11 -8.12 4.06
N VAL A 148 -1.19 -8.81 4.42
CA VAL A 148 -2.41 -8.87 3.61
C VAL A 148 -3.54 -8.34 4.48
N ASN A 149 -4.20 -7.31 3.98
CA ASN A 149 -5.38 -6.70 4.60
C ASN A 149 -6.53 -6.79 3.60
N SER A 150 -7.66 -7.32 4.02
CA SER A 150 -8.88 -7.36 3.20
C SER A 150 -10.09 -7.15 4.09
N GLY A 151 -11.11 -6.51 3.56
CA GLY A 151 -12.32 -6.23 4.27
C GLY A 151 -13.49 -5.94 3.35
N VAL A 152 -14.68 -5.97 3.94
CA VAL A 152 -15.93 -5.52 3.34
C VAL A 152 -16.48 -4.39 4.20
N GLU A 153 -16.78 -3.28 3.56
CA GLU A 153 -17.48 -2.16 4.18
C GLU A 153 -18.89 -2.08 3.63
N TYR A 154 -19.84 -1.85 4.52
CA TYR A 154 -21.24 -1.75 4.19
C TYR A 154 -21.81 -0.48 4.80
N THR A 155 -22.42 0.35 3.97
CA THR A 155 -23.11 1.56 4.40
C THR A 155 -24.55 1.54 3.91
N LEU A 156 -25.50 1.68 4.81
CA LEU A 156 -26.93 1.77 4.52
C LEU A 156 -27.44 3.12 5.00
N ASN A 157 -28.01 3.91 4.09
CA ASN A 157 -28.66 5.17 4.41
C ASN A 157 -30.18 5.05 4.13
N ILE A 158 -30.97 5.37 5.12
CA ILE A 158 -32.42 5.37 5.02
C ILE A 158 -32.93 6.76 5.40
N THR A 159 -33.67 7.39 4.50
CA THR A 159 -34.30 8.70 4.72
C THR A 159 -35.82 8.56 4.66
N PRO A 160 -36.48 8.17 5.75
CA PRO A 160 -37.90 7.74 5.74
C PRO A 160 -38.89 8.89 5.49
N ILE A 161 -38.48 10.14 5.76
CA ILE A 161 -39.35 11.32 5.61
C ILE A 161 -38.60 12.43 4.92
N ARG A 162 -39.13 12.93 3.81
CA ARG A 162 -38.60 14.07 3.07
C ARG A 162 -39.75 15.06 2.84
N THR A 163 -39.98 15.93 3.81
CA THR A 163 -40.93 17.03 3.68
C THR A 163 -40.23 18.29 3.20
N LYS A 164 -40.99 19.17 2.49
CA LYS A 164 -40.43 20.43 1.99
C LYS A 164 -40.08 21.44 3.09
N ASP A 165 -40.60 21.22 4.29
CA ASP A 165 -40.56 22.18 5.39
C ASP A 165 -39.69 21.73 6.59
N TRP A 166 -38.81 20.75 6.39
CA TRP A 166 -37.85 20.27 7.40
C TRP A 166 -36.48 20.06 6.75
#